data_cd138f55a6f40ef635b0ab2bac7f28de
#
_entry.id   cd138f55a6f40ef635b0ab2bac7f28de
#
_cell.length_a   1.000
_cell.length_b   1.000
_cell.length_c   1.000
_cell.angle_alpha   90.00
_cell.angle_beta   90.00
_cell.angle_gamma   90.00
#
_symmetry.space_group_name_H-M   'P 1'
#
loop_
_entity.id
_entity.type
_entity.pdbx_description
1 polymer ?
#
loop_
_entity_poly.entity_id
_entity_poly.type
_entity_poly.pdbx_seq_one_letter_code
_entity_poly.pdbx_strand_id
1 'polypeptide(L)'
;MKLGLAQINTTVGDLSGNKAIILDAYNRLVEQGAELIIFPELVVCGYPPRDLLLKSRFANDVKQSLDSIAREISEVPALIGCIEIASSSQKGRPLYNAAAWCESGTILSYGRKCLLPNYDVFDEERYFEPATK
;
A
#
# COMPACT_ATOMS: atom_id res chain seq x y z
N MET A 1 -20.21 7.61 -11.03
CA MET A 1 -18.78 7.23 -10.81
C MET A 1 -18.64 5.74 -10.94
N LYS A 2 -17.69 5.26 -11.74
CA LYS A 2 -17.38 3.83 -11.94
C LYS A 2 -16.13 3.47 -11.16
N LEU A 3 -16.28 2.61 -10.15
CA LEU A 3 -15.16 2.13 -9.33
C LEU A 3 -14.57 0.84 -9.93
N GLY A 4 -13.25 0.80 -10.02
CA GLY A 4 -12.50 -0.41 -10.33
C GLY A 4 -11.99 -1.06 -9.05
N LEU A 5 -12.44 -2.26 -8.74
CA LEU A 5 -11.92 -3.04 -7.61
C LEU A 5 -10.89 -4.04 -8.13
N ALA A 6 -9.63 -3.78 -7.87
CA ALA A 6 -8.52 -4.65 -8.27
C ALA A 6 -8.39 -5.81 -7.29
N GLN A 7 -9.15 -6.87 -7.52
CA GLN A 7 -9.07 -8.08 -6.71
C GLN A 7 -7.95 -8.97 -7.20
N ILE A 8 -6.72 -8.70 -6.73
CA ILE A 8 -5.50 -9.36 -7.15
C ILE A 8 -4.81 -10.07 -5.97
N ASN A 9 -4.01 -11.07 -6.28
CA ASN A 9 -3.24 -11.81 -5.31
C ASN A 9 -1.74 -11.54 -5.49
N THR A 10 -1.15 -10.83 -4.55
CA THR A 10 0.28 -10.50 -4.54
C THR A 10 1.06 -11.45 -3.63
N THR A 11 2.36 -11.55 -3.87
CA THR A 11 3.25 -12.42 -3.11
C THR A 11 4.03 -11.63 -2.08
N VAL A 12 4.04 -12.09 -0.83
CA VAL A 12 4.79 -11.44 0.25
C VAL A 12 6.27 -11.33 -0.11
N GLY A 13 6.79 -10.11 -0.11
CA GLY A 13 8.19 -9.80 -0.37
C GLY A 13 8.59 -9.70 -1.84
N ASP A 14 7.75 -10.10 -2.78
CA ASP A 14 8.04 -9.99 -4.22
C ASP A 14 7.63 -8.62 -4.77
N LEU A 15 8.41 -7.59 -4.47
CA LEU A 15 8.07 -6.20 -4.81
C LEU A 15 7.99 -5.99 -6.32
N SER A 16 8.89 -6.55 -7.09
CA SER A 16 8.89 -6.40 -8.56
C SER A 16 7.73 -7.14 -9.21
N GLY A 17 7.43 -8.36 -8.79
CA GLY A 17 6.28 -9.13 -9.27
C GLY A 17 4.96 -8.47 -8.88
N ASN A 18 4.84 -7.98 -7.66
CA ASN A 18 3.66 -7.27 -7.18
C ASN A 18 3.42 -5.98 -7.97
N LYS A 19 4.48 -5.20 -8.24
CA LYS A 19 4.40 -4.01 -9.10
C LYS A 19 3.82 -4.35 -10.47
N ALA A 20 4.31 -5.41 -11.11
CA ALA A 20 3.83 -5.83 -12.43
C ALA A 20 2.33 -6.19 -12.40
N ILE A 21 1.89 -6.93 -11.38
CA ILE A 21 0.48 -7.31 -11.19
C ILE A 21 -0.41 -6.09 -10.95
N ILE A 22 0.05 -5.15 -10.09
CA ILE A 22 -0.67 -3.90 -9.78
C ILE A 22 -0.87 -3.08 -11.06
N LEU A 23 0.18 -2.84 -11.83
CA LEU A 23 0.12 -2.00 -13.02
C LEU A 23 -0.70 -2.65 -14.14
N ASP A 24 -0.62 -3.97 -14.31
CA ASP A 24 -1.48 -4.69 -15.26
C ASP A 24 -2.97 -4.54 -14.90
N ALA A 25 -3.32 -4.76 -13.62
CA ALA A 25 -4.69 -4.59 -13.15
C ALA A 25 -5.17 -3.13 -13.29
N TYR A 26 -4.31 -2.17 -12.96
CA TYR A 26 -4.58 -0.74 -13.12
C TYR A 26 -4.95 -0.41 -14.57
N ASN A 27 -4.08 -0.76 -15.51
CA ASN A 27 -4.27 -0.44 -16.92
C ASN A 27 -5.57 -1.08 -17.48
N ARG A 28 -5.82 -2.35 -17.15
CA ARG A 28 -7.06 -3.03 -17.58
C ARG A 28 -8.32 -2.36 -17.03
N LEU A 29 -8.31 -1.91 -15.78
CA LEU A 29 -9.47 -1.24 -15.19
C LEU A 29 -9.68 0.16 -15.77
N VAL A 30 -8.59 0.89 -16.08
CA VAL A 30 -8.66 2.17 -16.80
C VAL A 30 -9.27 1.98 -18.19
N GLU A 31 -8.83 0.98 -18.95
CA GLU A 31 -9.39 0.65 -20.27
C GLU A 31 -10.89 0.29 -20.21
N GLN A 32 -11.34 -0.29 -19.10
CA GLN A 32 -12.75 -0.56 -18.85
C GLN A 32 -13.56 0.66 -18.39
N GLY A 33 -12.91 1.82 -18.31
CA GLY A 33 -13.53 3.10 -17.95
C GLY A 33 -13.74 3.32 -16.46
N ALA A 34 -12.91 2.70 -15.60
CA ALA A 34 -12.91 3.03 -14.18
C ALA A 34 -12.45 4.48 -13.96
N GLU A 35 -13.08 5.17 -13.02
CA GLU A 35 -12.80 6.57 -12.66
C GLU A 35 -12.02 6.68 -11.34
N LEU A 36 -12.00 5.60 -10.55
CA LEU A 36 -11.17 5.40 -9.36
C LEU A 36 -10.89 3.90 -9.23
N ILE A 37 -9.65 3.55 -8.93
CA ILE A 37 -9.24 2.16 -8.75
C ILE A 37 -8.80 1.92 -7.31
N ILE A 38 -9.30 0.85 -6.71
CA ILE A 38 -9.02 0.50 -5.31
C ILE A 38 -8.30 -0.85 -5.28
N PHE A 39 -7.14 -0.87 -4.65
CA PHE A 39 -6.29 -2.04 -4.46
C PHE A 39 -6.40 -2.60 -3.03
N PRO A 40 -6.04 -3.88 -2.82
CA PRO A 40 -6.06 -4.51 -1.50
C PRO A 40 -5.11 -3.86 -0.50
N GLU A 41 -5.37 -4.16 0.78
CA GLU A 41 -4.50 -3.82 1.91
C GLU A 41 -3.09 -4.38 1.69
N LEU A 42 -2.06 -3.56 1.96
CA LEU A 42 -0.64 -3.92 1.86
C LEU A 42 -0.24 -4.60 0.54
N VAL A 43 -0.95 -4.27 -0.55
CA VAL A 43 -0.77 -4.93 -1.85
C VAL A 43 0.64 -4.80 -2.41
N VAL A 44 1.36 -3.71 -2.10
CA VAL A 44 2.72 -3.49 -2.58
C VAL A 44 3.69 -4.55 -2.07
N CYS A 45 3.63 -4.87 -0.78
CA CYS A 45 4.52 -5.85 -0.16
C CYS A 45 3.92 -7.25 -0.01
N GLY A 46 2.63 -7.41 -0.26
CA GLY A 46 1.87 -8.63 0.03
C GLY A 46 1.42 -8.71 1.49
N TYR A 47 0.33 -9.41 1.75
CA TYR A 47 -0.27 -9.56 3.07
C TYR A 47 -0.29 -11.03 3.50
N PRO A 48 0.07 -11.38 4.74
CA PRO A 48 0.68 -10.53 5.78
C PRO A 48 2.22 -10.51 5.66
N PRO A 49 2.88 -9.34 5.71
CA PRO A 49 4.33 -9.26 5.59
C PRO A 49 5.10 -9.73 6.84
N ARG A 50 4.47 -9.73 8.01
CA ARG A 50 5.00 -10.23 9.29
C ARG A 50 6.41 -9.71 9.61
N ASP A 51 7.33 -10.60 9.99
CA ASP A 51 8.69 -10.25 10.43
C ASP A 51 9.59 -9.61 9.36
N LEU A 52 9.19 -9.60 8.09
CA LEU A 52 9.87 -8.81 7.07
C LEU A 52 9.90 -7.32 7.44
N LEU A 53 8.86 -6.83 8.12
CA LEU A 53 8.75 -5.44 8.57
C LEU A 53 9.79 -5.05 9.63
N LEU A 54 10.38 -6.03 10.30
CA LEU A 54 11.46 -5.82 11.29
C LEU A 54 12.83 -5.62 10.62
N LYS A 55 12.96 -5.93 9.34
CA LYS A 55 14.19 -5.69 8.58
C LYS A 55 14.26 -4.21 8.19
N SER A 56 15.29 -3.52 8.65
CA SER A 56 15.45 -2.07 8.49
C SER A 56 15.40 -1.58 7.04
N ARG A 57 15.80 -2.42 6.08
CA ARG A 57 15.81 -2.09 4.66
C ARG A 57 14.46 -2.33 3.97
N PHE A 58 13.68 -3.30 4.45
CA PHE A 58 12.46 -3.73 3.76
C PHE A 58 11.42 -2.60 3.61
N ALA A 59 11.16 -1.84 4.66
CA ALA A 59 10.22 -0.73 4.60
C ALA A 59 10.63 0.34 3.57
N ASN A 60 11.93 0.63 3.47
CA ASN A 60 12.46 1.56 2.45
C ASN A 60 12.31 0.99 1.03
N ASP A 61 12.55 -0.30 0.84
CA ASP A 61 12.38 -0.96 -0.45
C ASP A 61 10.89 -0.94 -0.88
N VAL A 62 9.96 -1.16 0.07
CA VAL A 62 8.51 -1.04 -0.18
C VAL A 62 8.14 0.39 -0.58
N LYS A 63 8.67 1.40 0.13
CA LYS A 63 8.46 2.81 -0.22
C LYS A 63 8.94 3.13 -1.63
N GLN A 64 10.14 2.70 -2.00
CA GLN A 64 10.68 2.91 -3.34
C GLN A 64 9.84 2.22 -4.42
N SER A 65 9.33 1.01 -4.13
CA SER A 65 8.41 0.32 -5.03
C SER A 65 7.10 1.09 -5.21
N LEU A 66 6.51 1.60 -4.13
CA LEU A 66 5.32 2.43 -4.18
C LEU A 66 5.55 3.71 -5.00
N ASP A 67 6.66 4.41 -4.77
CA ASP A 67 7.02 5.62 -5.53
C ASP A 67 7.14 5.30 -7.04
N SER A 68 7.72 4.15 -7.37
CA SER A 68 7.84 3.66 -8.74
C SER A 68 6.48 3.31 -9.37
N ILE A 69 5.56 2.72 -8.60
CA ILE A 69 4.18 2.45 -9.03
C ILE A 69 3.44 3.77 -9.28
N ALA A 70 3.52 4.70 -8.32
CA ALA A 70 2.82 5.99 -8.40
C ALA A 70 3.18 6.78 -9.67
N ARG A 71 4.44 6.73 -10.11
CA ARG A 71 4.87 7.40 -11.35
C ARG A 71 4.16 6.90 -12.60
N GLU A 72 3.63 5.69 -12.57
CA GLU A 72 2.93 5.06 -13.69
C GLU A 72 1.39 5.20 -13.59
N ILE A 73 0.88 5.78 -12.49
CA ILE A 73 -0.54 6.10 -12.34
C ILE A 73 -0.85 7.35 -13.15
N SER A 74 -1.82 7.24 -14.04
CA SER A 74 -2.30 8.34 -14.89
C SER A 74 -3.25 9.29 -14.15
N GLU A 75 -4.08 10.00 -14.89
CA GLU A 75 -5.11 10.90 -14.34
C GLU A 75 -6.24 10.16 -13.59
N VAL A 76 -6.41 8.85 -13.85
CA VAL A 76 -7.36 8.04 -13.09
C VAL A 76 -6.73 7.69 -11.74
N PRO A 77 -7.27 8.19 -10.62
CA PRO A 77 -6.66 7.97 -9.31
C PRO A 77 -6.73 6.51 -8.87
N ALA A 78 -5.75 6.13 -8.06
CA ALA A 78 -5.68 4.80 -7.44
C ALA A 78 -5.45 4.92 -5.94
N LEU A 79 -6.18 4.11 -5.16
CA LEU A 79 -5.95 3.88 -3.74
C LEU A 79 -5.16 2.58 -3.59
N ILE A 80 -3.92 2.67 -3.10
CA ILE A 80 -2.97 1.55 -3.07
C ILE A 80 -2.57 1.24 -1.63
N GLY A 81 -2.89 0.03 -1.16
CA GLY A 81 -2.50 -0.44 0.17
C GLY A 81 -0.99 -0.59 0.30
N CYS A 82 -0.39 0.05 1.30
CA CYS A 82 1.06 0.16 1.44
C CYS A 82 1.51 0.32 2.90
N ILE A 83 2.82 0.40 3.07
CA ILE A 83 3.47 0.80 4.32
C ILE A 83 3.90 2.26 4.19
N GLU A 84 3.53 3.08 5.17
CA GLU A 84 4.07 4.42 5.32
C GLU A 84 5.08 4.46 6.46
N ILE A 85 6.24 5.03 6.23
CA ILE A 85 7.28 5.20 7.25
C ILE A 85 6.96 6.45 8.06
N ALA A 86 6.83 6.29 9.39
CA ALA A 86 6.61 7.41 10.30
C ALA A 86 7.78 8.40 10.26
N SER A 87 7.49 9.67 10.50
CA SER A 87 8.55 10.66 10.64
C SER A 87 9.41 10.37 11.88
N SER A 88 10.71 10.67 11.79
CA SER A 88 11.69 10.44 12.87
C SER A 88 11.36 11.15 14.19
N SER A 89 10.47 12.13 14.16
CA SER A 89 10.02 12.87 15.33
C SER A 89 8.91 12.19 16.13
N GLN A 90 8.29 11.13 15.58
CA GLN A 90 7.21 10.41 16.26
C GLN A 90 7.78 9.37 17.23
N LYS A 91 7.24 9.36 18.45
CA LYS A 91 7.48 8.30 19.43
C LYS A 91 6.56 7.13 19.11
N GLY A 92 7.11 5.92 19.03
CA GLY A 92 6.35 4.69 18.77
C GLY A 92 6.95 3.84 17.67
N ARG A 93 6.14 3.00 17.06
CA ARG A 93 6.55 2.16 15.94
C ARG A 93 6.75 3.00 14.69
N PRO A 94 7.79 2.74 13.91
CA PRO A 94 8.14 3.61 12.79
C PRO A 94 7.25 3.42 11.54
N LEU A 95 6.26 2.52 11.57
CA LEU A 95 5.49 2.14 10.39
C LEU A 95 3.98 2.29 10.59
N TYR A 96 3.28 2.75 9.54
CA TYR A 96 1.82 2.72 9.45
C TYR A 96 1.37 1.76 8.35
N ASN A 97 0.31 0.99 8.64
CA ASN A 97 -0.50 0.36 7.61
C ASN A 97 -1.38 1.45 6.98
N ALA A 98 -1.21 1.70 5.71
CA ALA A 98 -1.81 2.86 5.05
C ALA A 98 -2.32 2.55 3.64
N ALA A 99 -3.16 3.44 3.14
CA ALA A 99 -3.54 3.50 1.73
C ALA A 99 -3.04 4.82 1.14
N ALA A 100 -2.27 4.73 0.06
CA ALA A 100 -1.76 5.88 -0.67
C ALA A 100 -2.75 6.29 -1.78
N TRP A 101 -3.12 7.58 -1.82
CA TRP A 101 -3.82 8.16 -2.95
C TRP A 101 -2.81 8.58 -4.01
N CYS A 102 -2.79 7.86 -5.13
CA CYS A 102 -1.90 8.11 -6.25
C CYS A 102 -2.68 8.67 -7.43
N GLU A 103 -2.19 9.74 -8.05
CA GLU A 103 -2.82 10.39 -9.18
C GLU A 103 -1.78 11.18 -9.97
N SER A 104 -1.85 11.15 -11.29
CA SER A 104 -0.99 11.94 -12.19
C SER A 104 0.51 11.80 -11.88
N GLY A 105 0.97 10.57 -11.63
CA GLY A 105 2.38 10.24 -11.41
C GLY A 105 2.91 10.54 -10.01
N THR A 106 2.06 10.88 -9.05
CA THR A 106 2.48 11.27 -7.69
C THR A 106 1.59 10.70 -6.60
N ILE A 107 2.10 10.64 -5.38
CA ILE A 107 1.34 10.33 -4.17
C ILE A 107 0.88 11.65 -3.56
N LEU A 108 -0.44 11.85 -3.49
CA LEU A 108 -1.04 13.09 -2.97
C LEU A 108 -1.26 13.05 -1.46
N SER A 109 -1.64 11.89 -0.92
CA SER A 109 -1.96 11.74 0.50
C SER A 109 -1.93 10.28 0.94
N TYR A 110 -1.97 10.08 2.26
CA TYR A 110 -2.11 8.77 2.89
C TYR A 110 -3.30 8.75 3.85
N GLY A 111 -4.06 7.67 3.81
CA GLY A 111 -5.02 7.30 4.84
C GLY A 111 -4.42 6.19 5.70
N ARG A 112 -4.27 6.44 7.01
CA ARG A 112 -3.64 5.50 7.95
C ARG A 112 -4.67 4.68 8.68
N LYS A 113 -4.38 3.40 8.91
CA LYS A 113 -5.24 2.49 9.68
C LYS A 113 -5.17 2.84 11.17
N CYS A 114 -6.34 3.08 11.78
CA CYS A 114 -6.47 3.43 13.19
C CYS A 114 -6.63 2.20 14.09
N LEU A 115 -7.44 1.23 13.64
CA LEU A 115 -7.75 0.02 14.41
C LEU A 115 -6.93 -1.14 13.87
N LEU A 116 -5.97 -1.60 14.66
CA LEU A 116 -5.08 -2.70 14.31
C LEU A 116 -5.59 -3.99 14.95
N PRO A 117 -5.88 -5.05 14.17
CA PRO A 117 -6.29 -6.32 14.73
C PRO A 117 -5.11 -6.99 15.45
N ASN A 118 -5.35 -7.43 16.68
CA ASN A 118 -4.40 -8.14 17.53
C ASN A 118 -4.97 -9.47 18.07
N TYR A 119 -5.98 -9.99 17.41
CA TYR A 119 -6.70 -11.20 17.77
C TYR A 119 -6.52 -12.28 16.70
N ASP A 120 -6.71 -13.55 17.10
CA ASP A 120 -6.60 -14.73 16.24
C ASP A 120 -5.19 -14.81 15.60
N VAL A 121 -5.10 -14.89 14.27
CA VAL A 121 -3.82 -14.92 13.52
C VAL A 121 -3.22 -13.55 13.27
N PHE A 122 -3.93 -12.48 13.66
CA PHE A 122 -3.52 -11.10 13.45
C PHE A 122 -2.69 -10.58 14.62
N ASP A 123 -1.58 -9.92 14.31
CA ASP A 123 -0.68 -9.30 15.29
C ASP A 123 -0.12 -7.99 14.71
N GLU A 124 -1.01 -7.13 14.20
CA GLU A 124 -0.60 -5.91 13.49
C GLU A 124 0.03 -4.87 14.42
N GLU A 125 -0.39 -4.81 15.69
CA GLU A 125 0.21 -3.90 16.67
C GLU A 125 1.69 -4.18 16.95
N ARG A 126 2.18 -5.38 16.62
CA ARG A 126 3.60 -5.71 16.70
C ARG A 126 4.44 -4.90 15.70
N TYR A 127 3.87 -4.54 14.57
CA TYR A 127 4.58 -3.97 13.42
C TYR A 127 4.20 -2.53 13.12
N PHE A 128 2.95 -2.17 13.33
CA PHE A 128 2.39 -0.89 12.95
C PHE A 128 1.98 -0.04 14.14
N GLU A 129 2.07 1.27 13.97
CA GLU A 129 1.53 2.26 14.88
C GLU A 129 0.07 2.55 14.49
N PRO A 130 -0.89 2.55 15.44
CA PRO A 130 -2.24 3.01 15.15
C PRO A 130 -2.23 4.50 14.87
N ALA A 131 -2.98 4.93 13.86
CA ALA A 131 -3.13 6.35 13.60
C ALA A 131 -3.93 7.01 14.73
N THR A 132 -3.48 8.15 15.17
CA THR A 132 -4.26 9.04 16.03
C THR A 132 -5.19 9.88 15.15
N LYS A 133 -6.44 10.05 15.61
CA LYS A 133 -7.44 10.87 14.91
C LYS A 133 -6.98 12.32 14.81
#